data_a8a2482f23d2c69894aaff5d0d9669c3
#
_entry.id   a8a2482f23d2c69894aaff5d0d9669c3
#
_cell.length_a   1.000
_cell.length_b   1.000
_cell.length_c   1.000
_cell.angle_alpha   90.00
_cell.angle_beta   90.00
_cell.angle_gamma   90.00
#
_symmetry.space_group_name_H-M   'P 1'
#
loop_
_entity.id
_entity.type
_entity.pdbx_description
1 polymer ?
#
loop_
_entity_poly.entity_id
_entity_poly.type
_entity_poly.pdbx_seq_one_letter_code
_entity_poly.pdbx_strand_id
1 'polypeptide(L)'
;MIDLRSDTVTKPTDAMRRAMHDAEVGDDVYAEDPTVNELQQEFAARVGMEAALYVPSGTMANQLALRLLAPPGSVVVAGARQHVVIYENGAGGRNAGVQFHTCLLYTSPSPRD
;
A
#
# COMPACT_ATOMS: atom_id res chain seq x y z
N MET A 1 -19.08 -16.48 12.10
CA MET A 1 -18.85 -15.10 12.62
C MET A 1 -18.00 -14.36 11.60
N ILE A 2 -18.41 -13.16 11.19
CA ILE A 2 -17.62 -12.30 10.26
C ILE A 2 -16.62 -11.54 11.11
N ASP A 3 -15.32 -11.64 10.79
CA ASP A 3 -14.23 -10.96 11.49
C ASP A 3 -13.71 -9.80 10.64
N LEU A 4 -13.90 -8.58 11.13
CA LEU A 4 -13.49 -7.33 10.46
C LEU A 4 -12.35 -6.60 11.19
N ARG A 5 -11.59 -7.30 12.03
CA ARG A 5 -10.46 -6.68 12.79
C ARG A 5 -9.35 -6.17 11.89
N SER A 6 -9.03 -6.91 10.84
CA SER A 6 -7.94 -6.62 9.92
C SER A 6 -8.10 -7.46 8.65
N ASP A 7 -7.62 -6.96 7.53
CA ASP A 7 -7.44 -7.72 6.29
C ASP A 7 -6.53 -8.94 6.51
N THR A 8 -5.57 -8.85 7.43
CA THR A 8 -4.60 -9.92 7.73
C THR A 8 -5.22 -11.20 8.28
N VAL A 9 -6.47 -11.18 8.79
CA VAL A 9 -7.17 -12.39 9.22
C VAL A 9 -7.90 -13.09 8.07
N THR A 10 -7.94 -12.48 6.89
CA THR A 10 -8.58 -13.03 5.69
C THR A 10 -7.73 -14.17 5.13
N LYS A 11 -8.39 -15.26 4.77
CA LYS A 11 -7.73 -16.42 4.18
C LYS A 11 -8.04 -16.51 2.68
N PRO A 12 -7.09 -16.93 1.85
CA PRO A 12 -7.36 -17.15 0.44
C PRO A 12 -8.34 -18.32 0.27
N THR A 13 -9.23 -18.20 -0.70
CA THR A 13 -10.12 -19.28 -1.10
C THR A 13 -9.35 -20.40 -1.81
N ASP A 14 -9.99 -21.57 -2.00
CA ASP A 14 -9.36 -22.67 -2.76
C ASP A 14 -9.08 -22.28 -4.22
N ALA A 15 -9.94 -21.45 -4.82
CA ALA A 15 -9.70 -20.93 -6.17
C ALA A 15 -8.45 -20.01 -6.20
N MET A 16 -8.30 -19.13 -5.22
CA MET A 16 -7.11 -18.28 -5.10
C MET A 16 -5.84 -19.10 -4.87
N ARG A 17 -5.91 -20.17 -4.06
CA ARG A 17 -4.77 -21.08 -3.84
C ARG A 17 -4.38 -21.82 -5.12
N ARG A 18 -5.35 -22.28 -5.91
CA ARG A 18 -5.07 -22.90 -7.22
C ARG A 18 -4.44 -21.89 -8.18
N ALA A 19 -4.99 -20.69 -8.27
CA ALA A 19 -4.42 -19.63 -9.12
C ALA A 19 -2.95 -19.31 -8.74
N MET A 20 -2.63 -19.25 -7.43
CA MET A 20 -1.25 -19.07 -6.97
C MET A 20 -0.34 -20.25 -7.34
N HIS A 21 -0.85 -21.48 -7.25
CA HIS A 21 -0.10 -22.68 -7.60
C HIS A 21 0.21 -22.77 -9.09
N ASP A 22 -0.77 -22.40 -9.92
CA ASP A 22 -0.72 -22.56 -11.36
C ASP A 22 -0.15 -21.33 -12.09
N ALA A 23 0.15 -20.24 -11.33
CA ALA A 23 0.67 -19.02 -11.90
C ALA A 23 1.99 -19.24 -12.62
N GLU A 24 2.08 -18.76 -13.85
CA GLU A 24 3.35 -18.70 -14.58
C GLU A 24 4.23 -17.63 -13.93
N VAL A 25 5.51 -17.96 -13.73
CA VAL A 25 6.49 -17.09 -13.09
C VAL A 25 7.66 -16.82 -14.03
N GLY A 26 8.26 -15.65 -13.91
CA GLY A 26 9.44 -15.24 -14.66
C GLY A 26 10.31 -14.29 -13.84
N ASP A 27 11.36 -13.76 -14.45
CA ASP A 27 12.25 -12.82 -13.79
C ASP A 27 11.67 -11.40 -13.84
N ASP A 28 11.22 -10.90 -12.69
CA ASP A 28 10.61 -9.57 -12.56
C ASP A 28 11.62 -8.42 -12.82
N VAL A 29 12.92 -8.66 -12.59
CA VAL A 29 13.97 -7.67 -12.88
C VAL A 29 14.05 -7.35 -14.38
N TYR A 30 13.78 -8.34 -15.21
CA TYR A 30 13.73 -8.17 -16.68
C TYR A 30 12.31 -7.96 -17.22
N ALA A 31 11.32 -7.78 -16.35
CA ALA A 31 9.90 -7.68 -16.70
C ALA A 31 9.39 -8.92 -17.48
N GLU A 32 9.92 -10.08 -17.16
CA GLU A 32 9.59 -11.36 -17.82
C GLU A 32 8.59 -12.20 -17.02
N ASP A 33 8.14 -11.74 -15.83
CA ASP A 33 7.08 -12.41 -15.07
C ASP A 33 5.70 -12.02 -15.63
N PRO A 34 5.00 -12.93 -16.34
CA PRO A 34 3.74 -12.59 -16.98
C PRO A 34 2.62 -12.33 -15.99
N THR A 35 2.63 -13.02 -14.84
CA THR A 35 1.61 -12.86 -13.80
C THR A 35 1.72 -11.50 -13.10
N VAL A 36 2.93 -11.05 -12.81
CA VAL A 36 3.18 -9.70 -12.25
C VAL A 36 2.79 -8.62 -13.25
N ASN A 37 3.17 -8.79 -14.51
CA ASN A 37 2.85 -7.83 -15.56
C ASN A 37 1.33 -7.69 -15.75
N GLU A 38 0.60 -8.81 -15.83
CA GLU A 38 -0.86 -8.81 -15.92
C GLU A 38 -1.51 -8.14 -14.70
N LEU A 39 -1.05 -8.45 -13.49
CA LEU A 39 -1.56 -7.84 -12.26
C LEU A 39 -1.42 -6.31 -12.29
N GLN A 40 -0.26 -5.81 -12.69
CA GLN A 40 0.01 -4.38 -12.77
C GLN A 40 -0.90 -3.69 -13.81
N GLN A 41 -1.06 -4.28 -14.98
CA GLN A 41 -1.94 -3.75 -16.03
C GLN A 41 -3.42 -3.74 -15.62
N GLU A 42 -3.90 -4.86 -15.09
CA GLU A 42 -5.28 -4.99 -14.62
C GLU A 42 -5.59 -4.00 -13.50
N PHE A 43 -4.70 -3.87 -12.53
CA PHE A 43 -4.90 -2.94 -11.42
C PHE A 43 -4.91 -1.49 -11.90
N ALA A 44 -3.95 -1.10 -12.74
CA ALA A 44 -3.91 0.24 -13.32
C ALA A 44 -5.21 0.57 -14.07
N ALA A 45 -5.69 -0.34 -14.92
CA ALA A 45 -6.95 -0.18 -15.66
C ALA A 45 -8.15 -0.02 -14.72
N ARG A 46 -8.25 -0.82 -13.65
CA ARG A 46 -9.38 -0.76 -12.68
C ARG A 46 -9.45 0.55 -11.92
N VAL A 47 -8.32 1.17 -11.62
CA VAL A 47 -8.27 2.44 -10.90
C VAL A 47 -8.14 3.65 -11.82
N GLY A 48 -8.12 3.45 -13.14
CA GLY A 48 -8.02 4.53 -14.14
C GLY A 48 -6.67 5.24 -14.14
N MET A 49 -5.60 4.54 -13.80
CA MET A 49 -4.24 5.06 -13.79
C MET A 49 -3.45 4.55 -15.01
N GLU A 50 -2.42 5.29 -15.39
CA GLU A 50 -1.54 4.94 -16.51
C GLU A 50 -0.73 3.67 -16.24
N ALA A 51 -0.29 3.49 -15.01
CA ALA A 51 0.52 2.34 -14.60
C ALA A 51 0.29 2.00 -13.12
N ALA A 52 0.68 0.80 -12.75
CA ALA A 52 0.77 0.34 -11.36
C ALA A 52 2.08 -0.42 -11.15
N LEU A 53 2.54 -0.46 -9.93
CA LEU A 53 3.72 -1.20 -9.52
C LEU A 53 3.35 -2.17 -8.40
N TYR A 54 3.60 -3.45 -8.63
CA TYR A 54 3.53 -4.45 -7.58
C TYR A 54 4.74 -4.35 -6.65
N VAL A 55 4.49 -4.44 -5.36
CA VAL A 55 5.54 -4.46 -4.33
C VAL A 55 5.22 -5.52 -3.28
N PRO A 56 6.23 -6.16 -2.67
CA PRO A 56 6.04 -7.31 -1.80
C PRO A 56 5.39 -6.99 -0.45
N SER A 57 5.22 -5.72 -0.10
CA SER A 57 4.58 -5.33 1.16
C SER A 57 3.91 -3.96 1.09
N GLY A 58 2.84 -3.79 1.89
CA GLY A 58 2.18 -2.49 2.07
C GLY A 58 3.10 -1.43 2.68
N THR A 59 4.03 -1.83 3.55
CA THR A 59 5.06 -0.93 4.08
C THR A 59 5.93 -0.36 2.96
N MET A 60 6.37 -1.21 2.02
CA MET A 60 7.15 -0.74 0.87
C MET A 60 6.34 0.22 0.01
N ALA A 61 5.06 -0.09 -0.25
CA ALA A 61 4.16 0.80 -0.98
C ALA A 61 4.05 2.18 -0.31
N ASN A 62 3.83 2.22 1.01
CA ASN A 62 3.77 3.47 1.77
C ASN A 62 5.07 4.26 1.69
N GLN A 63 6.22 3.60 1.83
CA GLN A 63 7.52 4.28 1.80
C GLN A 63 7.85 4.82 0.41
N LEU A 64 7.50 4.10 -0.65
CA LEU A 64 7.64 4.58 -2.04
C LEU A 64 6.72 5.78 -2.29
N ALA A 65 5.46 5.71 -1.86
CA ALA A 65 4.51 6.82 -2.01
C ALA A 65 5.02 8.09 -1.29
N LEU A 66 5.49 7.97 -0.05
CA LEU A 66 6.08 9.10 0.67
C LEU A 66 7.26 9.70 -0.07
N ARG A 67 8.16 8.86 -0.56
CA ARG A 67 9.38 9.30 -1.25
C ARG A 67 9.08 10.00 -2.59
N LEU A 68 8.04 9.57 -3.29
CA LEU A 68 7.64 10.14 -4.58
C LEU A 68 6.83 11.42 -4.45
N LEU A 69 5.96 11.50 -3.42
CA LEU A 69 4.97 12.56 -3.30
C LEU A 69 5.37 13.69 -2.33
N ALA A 70 6.30 13.42 -1.41
CA ALA A 70 6.70 14.37 -0.39
C ALA A 70 8.20 14.70 -0.51
N PRO A 71 8.57 15.93 -0.89
CA PRO A 71 9.98 16.37 -0.86
C PRO A 71 10.58 16.22 0.54
N PRO A 72 11.89 15.91 0.66
CA PRO A 72 12.56 15.88 1.96
C PRO A 72 12.39 17.19 2.74
N GLY A 73 12.13 17.06 4.05
CA GLY A 73 11.82 18.21 4.91
C GLY A 73 10.34 18.58 4.96
N SER A 74 9.48 17.90 4.18
CA SER A 74 8.04 18.14 4.20
C SER A 74 7.37 17.62 5.47
N VAL A 75 6.22 18.21 5.80
CA VAL A 75 5.30 17.70 6.81
C VAL A 75 4.18 16.91 6.14
N VAL A 76 4.01 15.66 6.52
CA VAL A 76 2.91 14.80 6.09
C VAL A 76 1.84 14.77 7.17
N VAL A 77 0.63 15.19 6.84
CA VAL A 77 -0.52 15.12 7.75
C VAL A 77 -1.12 13.72 7.67
N ALA A 78 -1.19 13.02 8.79
CA ALA A 78 -1.70 11.65 8.86
C ALA A 78 -2.51 11.41 10.12
N GLY A 79 -3.45 10.48 10.08
CA GLY A 79 -4.16 10.05 11.28
C GLY A 79 -3.22 9.40 12.29
N ALA A 80 -3.37 9.72 13.57
CA ALA A 80 -2.48 9.25 14.64
C ALA A 80 -2.39 7.71 14.74
N ARG A 81 -3.38 6.98 14.22
CA ARG A 81 -3.42 5.52 14.21
C ARG A 81 -3.11 4.89 12.84
N GLN A 82 -2.64 5.67 11.89
CA GLN A 82 -2.28 5.13 10.57
C GLN A 82 -1.03 4.25 10.65
N HIS A 83 -0.99 3.23 9.82
CA HIS A 83 0.09 2.23 9.79
C HIS A 83 1.46 2.89 9.62
N VAL A 84 1.57 3.83 8.71
CA VAL A 84 2.79 4.60 8.41
C VAL A 84 3.34 5.38 9.60
N VAL A 85 2.48 5.74 10.56
CA VAL A 85 2.85 6.46 11.78
C VAL A 85 3.28 5.51 12.90
N ILE A 86 2.50 4.41 13.10
CA ILE A 86 2.67 3.54 14.28
C ILE A 86 3.61 2.37 14.03
N TYR A 87 3.47 1.71 12.87
CA TYR A 87 4.06 0.38 12.66
C TYR A 87 5.29 0.36 11.76
N GLU A 88 5.66 1.49 11.15
CA GLU A 88 6.77 1.53 10.20
C GLU A 88 8.07 2.10 10.82
N ASN A 89 8.16 2.12 12.15
CA ASN A 89 9.41 2.39 12.90
C ASN A 89 10.16 3.67 12.46
N GLY A 90 9.44 4.74 12.18
CA GLY A 90 10.02 6.01 11.75
C GLY A 90 10.57 5.99 10.32
N ALA A 91 10.20 5.00 9.52
CA ALA A 91 10.69 4.84 8.14
C ALA A 91 10.42 6.05 7.25
N GLY A 92 9.31 6.79 7.45
CA GLY A 92 9.03 8.02 6.72
C GLY A 92 10.13 9.08 6.87
N GLY A 93 10.61 9.28 8.10
CA GLY A 93 11.73 10.17 8.35
C GLY A 93 13.04 9.66 7.75
N ARG A 94 13.32 8.35 7.91
CA ARG A 94 14.55 7.72 7.43
C ARG A 94 14.63 7.65 5.89
N ASN A 95 13.56 7.24 5.24
CA ASN A 95 13.57 6.91 3.81
C ASN A 95 13.16 8.09 2.93
N ALA A 96 12.19 8.90 3.37
CA ALA A 96 11.68 10.03 2.63
C ALA A 96 12.10 11.40 3.21
N GLY A 97 12.67 11.43 4.42
CA GLY A 97 13.06 12.68 5.08
C GLY A 97 11.86 13.54 5.50
N VAL A 98 10.70 12.93 5.74
CA VAL A 98 9.47 13.63 6.12
C VAL A 98 9.24 13.60 7.63
N GLN A 99 8.51 14.60 8.12
CA GLN A 99 7.97 14.63 9.48
C GLN A 99 6.47 14.43 9.43
N PHE A 100 5.92 13.63 10.36
CA PHE A 100 4.48 13.48 10.49
C PHE A 100 3.89 14.50 11.45
N HIS A 101 2.82 15.16 10.99
CA HIS A 101 1.89 15.88 11.86
C HIS A 101 0.64 15.03 12.01
N THR A 102 0.41 14.50 13.21
CA THR A 102 -0.69 13.57 13.42
C THR A 102 -1.96 14.28 13.89
N CYS A 103 -3.11 13.83 13.40
CA CYS A 103 -4.43 14.30 13.80
C CYS A 103 -5.32 13.12 14.24
N LEU A 104 -6.34 13.41 15.04
CA LEU A 104 -7.39 12.46 15.38
C LEU A 104 -8.48 12.53 14.32
N LEU A 105 -8.54 11.54 13.43
CA LEU A 105 -9.49 11.52 12.30
C LEU A 105 -10.98 11.59 12.70
N TYR A 106 -11.30 11.31 13.96
CA TYR A 106 -12.67 11.24 14.47
C TYR A 106 -13.10 12.44 15.32
N THR A 107 -12.28 13.47 15.43
CA THR A 107 -12.56 14.67 16.24
C THR A 107 -12.71 15.95 15.42
N SER A 108 -12.53 15.90 14.12
CA SER A 108 -12.91 17.00 13.25
C SER A 108 -14.43 16.99 13.05
N PRO A 109 -15.16 18.03 13.40
CA PRO A 109 -16.56 18.14 13.01
C PRO A 109 -16.67 18.03 11.49
N SER A 110 -17.67 17.29 11.03
CA SER A 110 -17.98 17.22 9.62
C SER A 110 -18.33 18.62 9.11
N PRO A 111 -17.89 19.04 7.92
CA PRO A 111 -18.31 20.33 7.36
C PRO A 111 -19.83 20.49 7.16
N ARG A 112 -20.61 19.51 7.56
CA ARG A 112 -22.08 19.46 7.42
C ARG A 112 -22.82 19.48 8.74
N ASP A 113 -22.14 19.61 9.88
CA ASP A 113 -22.76 19.76 11.21
C ASP A 113 -22.90 21.23 11.58
#